data_2bb17b9a1974c40f96df2fbe32d4463f
#
_entry.id   2bb17b9a1974c40f96df2fbe32d4463f
#
_cell.length_a   1.000
_cell.length_b   1.000
_cell.length_c   1.000
_cell.angle_alpha   90.00
_cell.angle_beta   90.00
_cell.angle_gamma   90.00
#
_symmetry.space_group_name_H-M   'P 1'
#
loop_
_entity.id
_entity.type
_entity.pdbx_description
1 polymer ?
#
loop_
_entity_poly.entity_id
_entity_poly.type
_entity_poly.pdbx_seq_one_letter_code
_entity_poly.pdbx_strand_id
1 'polypeptide(L)'
;MTRTEFEAACRREGYEIAEGEIEAHVRREPHTHDFDARLFIVEGSLTLVRGQDRSTYGPGESCAVPAGTVHAEHTEADDARLVYGRRATSRAPKGH
;
A
#
# COMPACT_ATOMS: atom_id res chain seq x y z
N MET A 1 -1.58 14.91 1.94
CA MET A 1 -0.60 14.97 3.05
C MET A 1 0.82 14.93 2.51
N THR A 2 1.78 15.33 3.30
CA THR A 2 3.18 15.22 2.90
C THR A 2 3.73 13.86 3.29
N ARG A 3 4.86 13.51 2.72
CA ARG A 3 5.57 12.29 3.09
C ARG A 3 5.89 12.28 4.59
N THR A 4 6.36 13.42 5.12
CA THR A 4 6.68 13.52 6.55
C THR A 4 5.47 13.25 7.42
N GLU A 5 4.32 13.81 7.05
CA GLU A 5 3.07 13.57 7.77
C GLU A 5 2.65 12.10 7.70
N PHE A 6 2.78 11.49 6.53
CA PHE A 6 2.46 10.09 6.36
C PHE A 6 3.34 9.21 7.24
N GLU A 7 4.65 9.45 7.21
CA GLU A 7 5.58 8.65 8.00
C GLU A 7 5.34 8.82 9.50
N ALA A 8 5.07 10.05 9.94
CA ALA A 8 4.79 10.29 11.36
C ALA A 8 3.53 9.56 11.80
N ALA A 9 2.48 9.58 10.97
CA ALA A 9 1.25 8.87 11.30
C ALA A 9 1.48 7.36 11.37
N CYS A 10 2.25 6.82 10.43
CA CYS A 10 2.55 5.40 10.42
C CYS A 10 3.32 4.98 11.67
N ARG A 11 4.33 5.76 12.05
CA ARG A 11 5.11 5.43 13.26
C ARG A 11 4.26 5.49 14.50
N ARG A 12 3.39 6.50 14.59
CA ARG A 12 2.50 6.66 15.73
C ARG A 12 1.57 5.47 15.89
N GLU A 13 1.21 4.84 14.78
CA GLU A 13 0.29 3.70 14.78
C GLU A 13 1.01 2.35 14.73
N GLY A 14 2.32 2.34 14.88
CA GLY A 14 3.07 1.09 14.98
C GLY A 14 3.45 0.44 13.67
N TYR A 15 3.42 1.18 12.58
CA TYR A 15 3.86 0.66 11.28
C TYR A 15 5.37 0.79 11.14
N GLU A 16 5.98 -0.21 10.53
CA GLU A 16 7.36 -0.13 10.08
C GLU A 16 7.37 0.42 8.66
N ILE A 17 8.28 1.34 8.38
CA ILE A 17 8.30 2.09 7.13
C ILE A 17 9.46 1.62 6.26
N ALA A 18 9.19 1.51 4.97
CA ALA A 18 10.20 1.20 3.97
C ALA A 18 9.87 1.93 2.67
N GLU A 19 10.85 1.99 1.78
CA GLU A 19 10.64 2.54 0.45
C GLU A 19 10.58 1.40 -0.55
N GLY A 20 9.85 1.61 -1.62
CA GLY A 20 9.74 0.61 -2.65
C GLY A 20 9.44 1.23 -4.00
N GLU A 21 9.51 0.39 -5.02
CA GLU A 21 9.24 0.78 -6.38
C GLU A 21 8.50 -0.34 -7.09
N ILE A 22 7.53 0.02 -7.89
CA ILE A 22 6.83 -0.91 -8.76
C ILE A 22 7.07 -0.45 -10.18
N GLU A 23 7.64 -1.32 -11.01
CA GLU A 23 7.98 -0.97 -12.39
C GLU A 23 6.73 -0.64 -13.19
N ALA A 24 6.94 0.10 -14.28
CA ALA A 24 5.87 0.41 -15.22
C ALA A 24 5.28 -0.86 -15.83
N HIS A 25 4.02 -0.77 -16.24
CA HIS A 25 3.31 -1.85 -16.95
C HIS A 25 3.19 -3.15 -16.16
N VAL A 26 3.12 -3.04 -14.82
CA VAL A 26 2.94 -4.21 -13.96
C VAL A 26 1.45 -4.47 -13.74
N ARG A 27 1.09 -5.75 -13.76
CA ARG A 27 -0.26 -6.23 -13.46
C ARG A 27 -0.11 -7.41 -12.51
N ARG A 28 -0.13 -7.13 -11.21
CA ARG A 28 -0.01 -8.19 -10.23
C ARG A 28 -1.33 -8.91 -10.06
N GLU A 29 -1.24 -10.23 -9.85
CA GLU A 29 -2.42 -11.03 -9.58
C GLU A 29 -3.06 -10.63 -8.26
N PRO A 30 -4.37 -10.76 -8.13
CA PRO A 30 -5.03 -10.51 -6.83
C PRO A 30 -4.42 -11.38 -5.74
N HIS A 31 -4.18 -10.78 -4.59
CA HIS A 31 -3.55 -11.47 -3.47
C HIS A 31 -3.97 -10.81 -2.16
N THR A 32 -3.61 -11.44 -1.05
CA THR A 32 -3.83 -10.88 0.28
C THR A 32 -2.53 -10.91 1.06
N HIS A 33 -2.50 -10.14 2.14
CA HIS A 33 -1.40 -10.18 3.10
C HIS A 33 -1.96 -10.39 4.48
N ASP A 34 -1.14 -10.91 5.39
CA ASP A 34 -1.53 -11.10 6.78
C ASP A 34 -1.08 -9.93 7.67
N PHE A 35 -0.80 -8.80 7.06
CA PHE A 35 -0.43 -7.58 7.76
C PHE A 35 -1.21 -6.41 7.19
N ASP A 36 -1.33 -5.34 8.00
CA ASP A 36 -1.90 -4.09 7.52
C ASP A 36 -0.85 -3.33 6.75
N ALA A 37 -1.23 -2.74 5.63
CA ALA A 37 -0.32 -1.93 4.82
C ALA A 37 -0.90 -0.55 4.58
N ARG A 38 0.00 0.44 4.51
CA ARG A 38 -0.34 1.79 4.08
C ARG A 38 0.68 2.21 3.03
N LEU A 39 0.20 2.91 2.02
CA LEU A 39 1.03 3.30 0.87
C LEU A 39 0.93 4.80 0.67
N PHE A 40 2.07 5.42 0.34
CA PHE A 40 2.14 6.83 -0.01
C PHE A 40 2.91 6.94 -1.32
N ILE A 41 2.34 7.59 -2.31
CA ILE A 41 2.97 7.69 -3.63
C ILE A 41 3.91 8.89 -3.65
N VAL A 42 5.17 8.64 -3.98
CA VAL A 42 6.18 9.70 -4.10
C VAL A 42 6.28 10.18 -5.55
N GLU A 43 6.33 9.24 -6.49
CA GLU A 43 6.40 9.54 -7.91
C GLU A 43 5.58 8.52 -8.68
N GLY A 44 5.09 8.93 -9.84
CA GLY A 44 4.29 8.05 -10.70
C GLY A 44 2.88 7.90 -10.20
N SER A 45 2.27 6.78 -10.51
CA SER A 45 0.93 6.49 -10.04
C SER A 45 0.76 5.00 -9.85
N LEU A 46 -0.18 4.64 -8.99
CA LEU A 46 -0.48 3.25 -8.69
C LEU A 46 -1.98 3.07 -8.66
N THR A 47 -2.47 2.05 -9.35
CA THR A 47 -3.88 1.70 -9.32
C THR A 47 -4.06 0.47 -8.44
N LEU A 48 -4.95 0.59 -7.46
CA LEU A 48 -5.37 -0.55 -6.64
C LEU A 48 -6.70 -1.05 -7.17
N VAL A 49 -6.78 -2.36 -7.33
CA VAL A 49 -8.00 -3.03 -7.77
C VAL A 49 -8.48 -3.91 -6.63
N ARG A 50 -9.70 -3.67 -6.16
CA ARG A 50 -10.34 -4.46 -5.10
C ARG A 50 -11.68 -4.91 -5.63
N GLY A 51 -11.72 -6.17 -6.13
CA GLY A 51 -12.92 -6.63 -6.82
C GLY A 51 -13.20 -5.78 -8.04
N GLN A 52 -14.33 -5.10 -8.07
CA GLN A 52 -14.71 -4.23 -9.18
C GLN A 52 -14.28 -2.78 -8.98
N ASP A 53 -13.76 -2.45 -7.80
CA ASP A 53 -13.33 -1.08 -7.52
C ASP A 53 -11.90 -0.88 -7.99
N ARG A 54 -11.68 0.23 -8.67
CA ARG A 54 -10.35 0.64 -9.12
C ARG A 54 -10.11 2.06 -8.64
N SER A 55 -8.98 2.26 -7.99
CA SER A 55 -8.60 3.59 -7.51
C SER A 55 -7.16 3.87 -7.88
N THR A 56 -6.91 5.01 -8.49
CA THR A 56 -5.56 5.40 -8.89
C THR A 56 -5.06 6.52 -7.98
N TYR A 57 -3.85 6.33 -7.48
CA TYR A 57 -3.22 7.27 -6.56
C TYR A 57 -1.97 7.85 -7.21
N GLY A 58 -1.82 9.16 -7.14
CA GLY A 58 -0.66 9.88 -7.64
C GLY A 58 0.17 10.48 -6.51
N PRO A 59 1.19 11.25 -6.85
CA PRO A 59 2.10 11.81 -5.83
C PRO A 59 1.36 12.59 -4.76
N GLY A 60 1.72 12.33 -3.51
CA GLY A 60 1.09 12.97 -2.36
C GLY A 60 -0.17 12.30 -1.88
N GLU A 61 -0.66 11.30 -2.57
CA GLU A 61 -1.85 10.56 -2.18
C GLU A 61 -1.46 9.27 -1.47
N SER A 62 -2.34 8.80 -0.61
CA SER A 62 -2.08 7.60 0.17
C SER A 62 -3.32 6.73 0.26
N CYS A 63 -3.11 5.47 0.59
CA CYS A 63 -4.21 4.54 0.78
C CYS A 63 -3.82 3.51 1.82
N ALA A 64 -4.81 2.76 2.29
CA ALA A 64 -4.62 1.70 3.26
C ALA A 64 -5.15 0.40 2.69
N VAL A 65 -4.44 -0.68 2.99
CA VAL A 65 -4.85 -2.03 2.61
C VAL A 65 -4.80 -2.87 3.88
N PRO A 66 -5.93 -3.01 4.57
CA PRO A 66 -5.97 -3.83 5.78
C PRO A 66 -5.67 -5.29 5.48
N ALA A 67 -5.13 -5.99 6.48
CA ALA A 67 -4.86 -7.42 6.35
C ALA A 67 -6.10 -8.16 5.86
N GLY A 68 -5.89 -9.14 4.99
CA GLY A 68 -6.97 -9.96 4.46
C GLY A 68 -7.74 -9.36 3.30
N THR A 69 -7.42 -8.13 2.90
CA THR A 69 -8.09 -7.49 1.76
C THR A 69 -7.54 -8.07 0.46
N VAL A 70 -8.41 -8.65 -0.36
CA VAL A 70 -8.01 -9.12 -1.69
C VAL A 70 -7.82 -7.91 -2.58
N HIS A 71 -6.63 -7.78 -3.15
CA HIS A 71 -6.31 -6.61 -3.98
C HIS A 71 -5.25 -6.96 -5.02
N ALA A 72 -5.21 -6.14 -6.06
CA ALA A 72 -4.17 -6.21 -7.08
C ALA A 72 -3.60 -4.82 -7.31
N GLU A 73 -2.38 -4.74 -7.78
CA GLU A 73 -1.69 -3.49 -8.04
C GLU A 73 -1.32 -3.41 -9.51
N HIS A 74 -1.65 -2.28 -10.13
CA HIS A 74 -1.34 -2.05 -11.53
C HIS A 74 -0.59 -0.73 -11.68
N THR A 75 0.39 -0.71 -12.57
CA THR A 75 1.05 0.52 -13.01
C THR A 75 0.85 0.65 -14.52
N GLU A 76 0.97 1.86 -15.02
CA GLU A 76 0.84 2.13 -16.45
C GLU A 76 2.21 2.52 -17.02
N ALA A 77 2.31 3.68 -17.68
CA ALA A 77 3.51 4.05 -18.40
C ALA A 77 4.71 4.38 -17.51
N ASP A 78 4.47 4.71 -16.25
CA ASP A 78 5.53 5.16 -15.33
C ASP A 78 5.72 4.19 -14.19
N ASP A 79 6.97 4.09 -13.71
CA ASP A 79 7.24 3.39 -12.45
C ASP A 79 6.57 4.14 -11.31
N ALA A 80 6.12 3.42 -10.31
CA ALA A 80 5.58 4.03 -9.10
C ALA A 80 6.60 3.91 -7.99
N ARG A 81 7.03 5.05 -7.42
CA ARG A 81 7.89 5.07 -6.24
C ARG A 81 7.03 5.39 -5.04
N LEU A 82 7.19 4.61 -4.00
CA LEU A 82 6.32 4.74 -2.84
C LEU A 82 7.07 4.54 -1.54
N VAL A 83 6.47 5.11 -0.50
CA VAL A 83 6.81 4.78 0.88
C VAL A 83 5.67 3.93 1.38
N TYR A 84 5.99 2.84 2.04
CA TYR A 84 4.94 1.99 2.58
C TYR A 84 5.21 1.66 4.03
N GLY A 85 4.12 1.44 4.76
CA GLY A 85 4.17 0.99 6.13
C GLY A 85 3.53 -0.38 6.23
N ARG A 86 4.08 -1.23 7.08
CA ARG A 86 3.52 -2.54 7.39
C ARG A 86 3.39 -2.68 8.89
N ARG A 87 2.30 -3.31 9.30
CA ARG A 87 2.08 -3.57 10.72
C ARG A 87 1.43 -4.94 10.85
N ALA A 88 2.04 -5.83 11.65
CA ALA A 88 1.42 -7.10 11.94
C ALA A 88 0.06 -6.85 12.57
N THR A 89 -0.91 -7.70 12.28
CA THR A 89 -2.23 -7.53 12.87
C THR A 89 -2.14 -7.80 14.37
N SER A 90 -2.95 -7.09 15.13
CA SER A 90 -3.02 -7.32 16.57
C SER A 90 -3.94 -8.49 16.91
N ARG A 91 -4.56 -9.08 15.89
CA ARG A 91 -5.46 -10.20 16.09
C ARG A 91 -4.68 -11.40 16.56
N ALA A 92 -5.19 -12.06 17.59
CA ALA A 92 -4.54 -13.25 18.09
C ALA A 92 -4.51 -14.33 17.01
N PRO A 93 -3.46 -15.16 16.98
CA PRO A 93 -3.38 -16.23 16.01
C PRO A 93 -4.56 -17.16 16.12
N LYS A 94 -4.96 -17.71 14.99
CA LYS A 94 -6.06 -18.65 14.96
C LYS A 94 -5.65 -19.99 15.54
N GLY A 95 -6.60 -20.70 16.04
CA GLY A 95 -6.37 -22.08 16.48
C GLY A 95 -5.79 -22.22 17.85
N HIS A 96 -5.79 -21.18 18.61
CA HIS A 96 -5.32 -21.29 19.98
C HIS A 96 -6.40 -20.91 20.95
#